data_181595c9811418ee0e6aedc973c3d7ff
#
_entry.id   181595c9811418ee0e6aedc973c3d7ff
#
_cell.length_a   1.000
_cell.length_b   1.000
_cell.length_c   1.000
_cell.angle_alpha   90.00
_cell.angle_beta   90.00
_cell.angle_gamma   90.00
#
_symmetry.space_group_name_H-M   'P 1'
#
loop_
_entity.id
_entity.type
_entity.pdbx_description
1 polymer ?
#
loop_
_entity_poly.entity_id
_entity_poly.type
_entity_poly.pdbx_seq_one_letter_code
_entity_poly.pdbx_strand_id
1 'polypeptide(L)'
;NDDPLPSGKWIAIMPGSKSAKLKIGIPFFLEVADKISKLMPECNFLIPLAPTTNIDEIKYFSSSKNPITRQYKSGIKSIIKANNKETRGILTTKNSTIIFIQEKHPAYNDLSQCDLALTTVGANTAELGSLNIPMIVVVPTQHILVMEAWDGFLGLIARLPIFKWCLGLLISFLKLRKRGFM
;
A
#
# COMPACT_ATOMS: atom_id res chain seq x y z
N ASN A 1 14.20 -3.19 21.97
CA ASN A 1 14.22 -1.74 21.82
C ASN A 1 13.93 -1.44 20.36
N ASP A 2 12.76 -0.84 20.09
CA ASP A 2 12.48 -0.32 18.78
C ASP A 2 12.99 1.11 18.78
N ASP A 3 14.03 1.40 18.01
CA ASP A 3 14.54 2.76 17.88
C ASP A 3 13.43 3.66 17.32
N PRO A 4 13.22 4.86 17.86
CA PRO A 4 12.22 5.78 17.34
C PRO A 4 12.51 6.11 15.87
N LEU A 5 11.49 6.53 15.14
CA LEU A 5 11.69 7.07 13.80
C LEU A 5 12.53 8.35 13.90
N PRO A 6 13.44 8.62 12.95
CA PRO A 6 14.13 9.90 12.87
C PRO A 6 13.16 11.07 12.88
N SER A 7 13.62 12.23 13.39
CA SER A 7 12.80 13.45 13.41
C SER A 7 12.36 13.84 11.99
N GLY A 8 11.13 14.31 11.82
CA GLY A 8 10.57 14.72 10.53
C GLY A 8 9.11 14.34 10.39
N LYS A 9 8.52 14.64 9.22
CA LYS A 9 7.17 14.24 8.85
C LYS A 9 7.18 12.83 8.27
N TRP A 10 6.30 11.97 8.77
CA TRP A 10 6.23 10.58 8.36
C TRP A 10 4.91 10.20 7.74
N ILE A 11 4.97 9.53 6.61
CA ILE A 11 3.81 9.00 5.88
C ILE A 11 3.90 7.48 5.85
N ALA A 12 2.97 6.80 6.52
CA ALA A 12 2.84 5.35 6.43
C ALA A 12 2.20 4.95 5.11
N ILE A 13 2.72 3.91 4.46
CA ILE A 13 2.20 3.34 3.22
C ILE A 13 1.75 1.91 3.50
N MET A 14 0.44 1.67 3.44
CA MET A 14 -0.17 0.38 3.77
C MET A 14 -0.94 -0.19 2.56
N PRO A 15 -0.25 -0.85 1.62
CA PRO A 15 -0.83 -1.32 0.36
C PRO A 15 -1.80 -2.49 0.52
N GLY A 16 -1.89 -3.05 1.71
CA GLY A 16 -2.62 -4.27 2.04
C GLY A 16 -1.68 -5.46 2.21
N SER A 17 -2.24 -6.62 2.61
CA SER A 17 -1.48 -7.84 2.95
C SER A 17 -1.67 -8.98 1.95
N LYS A 18 -2.69 -8.95 1.11
CA LYS A 18 -2.97 -10.00 0.12
C LYS A 18 -2.23 -9.71 -1.18
N SER A 19 -1.66 -10.75 -1.82
CA SER A 19 -0.90 -10.61 -3.08
C SER A 19 -1.65 -9.84 -4.17
N ALA A 20 -2.98 -10.02 -4.29
CA ALA A 20 -3.81 -9.26 -5.22
C ALA A 20 -3.79 -7.75 -4.94
N LYS A 21 -3.77 -7.33 -3.66
CA LYS A 21 -3.65 -5.93 -3.25
C LYS A 21 -2.24 -5.41 -3.44
N LEU A 22 -1.23 -6.19 -3.06
CA LEU A 22 0.18 -5.83 -3.22
C LEU A 22 0.55 -5.62 -4.70
N LYS A 23 0.04 -6.47 -5.59
CA LYS A 23 0.24 -6.36 -7.04
C LYS A 23 -0.10 -4.97 -7.60
N ILE A 24 -1.14 -4.34 -7.06
CA ILE A 24 -1.62 -3.00 -7.49
C ILE A 24 -1.08 -1.93 -6.56
N GLY A 25 -1.19 -2.15 -5.26
CA GLY A 25 -0.88 -1.15 -4.24
C GLY A 25 0.58 -0.76 -4.21
N ILE A 26 1.51 -1.71 -4.30
CA ILE A 26 2.94 -1.41 -4.27
C ILE A 26 3.34 -0.46 -5.39
N PRO A 27 3.14 -0.78 -6.69
CA PRO A 27 3.56 0.14 -7.76
C PRO A 27 2.84 1.48 -7.71
N PHE A 28 1.55 1.50 -7.32
CA PHE A 28 0.80 2.73 -7.16
C PHE A 28 1.39 3.63 -6.06
N PHE A 29 1.62 3.09 -4.86
CA PHE A 29 2.13 3.89 -3.75
C PHE A 29 3.59 4.29 -3.92
N LEU A 30 4.41 3.51 -4.62
CA LEU A 30 5.78 3.95 -4.99
C LEU A 30 5.74 5.19 -5.89
N GLU A 31 4.84 5.23 -6.87
CA GLU A 31 4.62 6.40 -7.71
C GLU A 31 4.12 7.61 -6.92
N VAL A 32 3.20 7.38 -5.97
CA VAL A 32 2.69 8.43 -5.08
C VAL A 32 3.81 8.96 -4.19
N ALA A 33 4.61 8.10 -3.57
CA ALA A 33 5.75 8.49 -2.75
C ALA A 33 6.76 9.33 -3.54
N ASP A 34 7.08 8.93 -4.78
CA ASP A 34 7.96 9.69 -5.67
C ASP A 34 7.42 11.10 -5.97
N LYS A 35 6.11 11.23 -6.16
CA LYS A 35 5.48 12.54 -6.40
C LYS A 35 5.47 13.41 -5.14
N ILE A 36 5.13 12.82 -3.99
CA ILE A 36 5.15 13.55 -2.71
C ILE A 36 6.57 14.02 -2.40
N SER A 37 7.57 13.14 -2.51
CA SER A 37 8.97 13.48 -2.24
C SER A 37 9.49 14.64 -3.10
N LYS A 38 8.98 14.79 -4.33
CA LYS A 38 9.32 15.94 -5.19
C LYS A 38 8.70 17.24 -4.73
N LEU A 39 7.47 17.19 -4.19
CA LEU A 39 6.71 18.36 -3.76
C LEU A 39 7.01 18.74 -2.31
N MET A 40 7.33 17.76 -1.48
CA MET A 40 7.55 17.87 -0.03
C MET A 40 8.77 17.00 0.34
N PRO A 41 10.01 17.48 0.07
CA PRO A 41 11.24 16.71 0.30
C PRO A 41 11.49 16.36 1.77
N GLU A 42 10.84 17.06 2.70
CA GLU A 42 10.91 16.82 4.14
C GLU A 42 10.10 15.61 4.60
N CYS A 43 9.25 15.04 3.74
CA CYS A 43 8.44 13.87 4.09
C CYS A 43 9.26 12.57 3.97
N ASN A 44 9.19 11.77 5.01
CA ASN A 44 9.73 10.42 5.07
C ASN A 44 8.60 9.40 4.86
N PHE A 45 8.95 8.20 4.41
CA PHE A 45 7.99 7.16 4.11
C PHE A 45 8.32 5.86 4.85
N LEU A 46 7.28 5.20 5.35
CA LEU A 46 7.36 3.92 6.05
C LEU A 46 6.38 2.91 5.45
N ILE A 47 6.85 1.71 5.14
CA ILE A 47 5.99 0.55 4.83
C ILE A 47 6.08 -0.43 6.00
N PRO A 48 5.08 -0.50 6.88
CA PRO A 48 4.96 -1.61 7.82
C PRO A 48 4.49 -2.84 7.05
N LEU A 49 5.27 -3.92 7.09
CA LEU A 49 4.86 -5.18 6.47
C LEU A 49 3.77 -5.84 7.32
N ALA A 50 2.78 -6.43 6.67
CA ALA A 50 1.82 -7.29 7.37
C ALA A 50 2.50 -8.62 7.75
N PRO A 51 2.04 -9.32 8.80
CA PRO A 51 2.62 -10.61 9.21
C PRO A 51 2.67 -11.68 8.11
N THR A 52 1.79 -11.56 7.12
CA THR A 52 1.67 -12.48 5.98
C THR A 52 2.46 -12.02 4.75
N THR A 53 3.18 -10.89 4.84
CA THR A 53 3.92 -10.29 3.73
C THR A 53 5.40 -10.29 4.06
N ASN A 54 6.24 -10.59 3.09
CA ASN A 54 7.69 -10.52 3.22
C ASN A 54 8.33 -9.55 2.22
N ILE A 55 9.58 -9.23 2.44
CA ILE A 55 10.31 -8.26 1.63
C ILE A 55 10.51 -8.75 0.18
N ASP A 56 10.54 -10.06 -0.06
CA ASP A 56 10.69 -10.63 -1.39
C ASP A 56 9.42 -10.45 -2.24
N GLU A 57 8.24 -10.45 -1.61
CA GLU A 57 7.00 -10.07 -2.27
C GLU A 57 6.99 -8.58 -2.65
N ILE A 58 7.45 -7.71 -1.74
CA ILE A 58 7.61 -6.27 -2.06
C ILE A 58 8.54 -6.10 -3.25
N LYS A 59 9.69 -6.78 -3.24
CA LYS A 59 10.66 -6.78 -4.35
C LYS A 59 10.04 -7.27 -5.66
N TYR A 60 9.29 -8.37 -5.61
CA TYR A 60 8.61 -8.92 -6.80
C TYR A 60 7.61 -7.93 -7.39
N PHE A 61 6.69 -7.40 -6.57
CA PHE A 61 5.65 -6.47 -7.02
C PHE A 61 6.20 -5.09 -7.40
N SER A 62 7.38 -4.71 -6.94
CA SER A 62 8.08 -3.48 -7.34
C SER A 62 8.91 -3.64 -8.63
N SER A 63 9.09 -4.85 -9.11
CA SER A 63 9.92 -5.14 -10.27
C SER A 63 9.14 -5.03 -11.59
N SER A 64 9.87 -5.00 -12.71
CA SER A 64 9.28 -5.04 -14.06
C SER A 64 8.57 -6.35 -14.40
N LYS A 65 8.68 -7.40 -13.56
CA LYS A 65 7.90 -8.64 -13.68
C LYS A 65 6.41 -8.39 -13.42
N ASN A 66 6.08 -7.40 -12.61
CA ASN A 66 4.71 -6.97 -12.39
C ASN A 66 4.28 -6.00 -13.53
N PRO A 67 3.28 -6.35 -14.36
CA PRO A 67 2.83 -5.47 -15.45
C PRO A 67 2.29 -4.13 -14.96
N ILE A 68 1.71 -4.09 -13.75
CA ILE A 68 1.21 -2.85 -13.14
C ILE A 68 2.37 -1.87 -12.84
N THR A 69 3.52 -2.38 -12.39
CA THR A 69 4.72 -1.56 -12.17
C THR A 69 5.20 -0.87 -13.46
N ARG A 70 5.08 -1.58 -14.60
CA ARG A 70 5.38 -0.98 -15.92
C ARG A 70 4.37 0.09 -16.31
N GLN A 71 3.08 -0.15 -16.05
CA GLN A 71 2.01 0.80 -16.34
C GLN A 71 2.18 2.11 -15.58
N TYR A 72 2.50 2.06 -14.29
CA TYR A 72 2.77 3.25 -13.47
C TYR A 72 4.17 3.84 -13.69
N LYS A 73 5.02 3.21 -14.52
CA LYS A 73 6.42 3.59 -14.69
C LYS A 73 7.20 3.68 -13.37
N SER A 74 6.66 3.06 -12.33
CA SER A 74 7.26 2.97 -11.00
C SER A 74 8.30 1.84 -10.93
N GLY A 75 8.87 1.61 -9.77
CA GLY A 75 9.78 0.51 -9.49
C GLY A 75 10.87 0.92 -8.52
N ILE A 76 11.80 0.00 -8.30
CA ILE A 76 12.89 0.17 -7.34
C ILE A 76 14.26 0.10 -8.02
N LYS A 77 15.24 0.80 -7.45
CA LYS A 77 16.68 0.63 -7.73
C LYS A 77 17.27 -0.46 -6.84
N SER A 78 16.95 -0.39 -5.56
CA SER A 78 17.49 -1.32 -4.56
C SER A 78 16.49 -1.55 -3.43
N ILE A 79 16.69 -2.66 -2.74
CA ILE A 79 16.05 -2.97 -1.48
C ILE A 79 17.10 -3.63 -0.58
N ILE A 80 17.28 -3.11 0.61
CA ILE A 80 18.21 -3.58 1.62
C ILE A 80 17.37 -4.06 2.79
N LYS A 81 17.57 -5.30 3.23
CA LYS A 81 16.88 -5.86 4.39
C LYS A 81 17.46 -5.26 5.67
N ALA A 82 16.65 -5.20 6.70
CA ALA A 82 17.11 -4.94 8.05
C ALA A 82 18.20 -5.95 8.46
N ASN A 83 19.10 -5.52 9.31
CA ASN A 83 20.17 -6.36 9.86
C ASN A 83 20.23 -6.19 11.40
N ASN A 84 21.19 -6.85 12.06
CA ASN A 84 21.31 -6.82 13.51
C ASN A 84 21.58 -5.42 14.11
N LYS A 85 21.97 -4.45 13.28
CA LYS A 85 22.24 -3.05 13.71
C LYS A 85 21.12 -2.10 13.27
N GLU A 86 20.43 -2.43 12.19
CA GLU A 86 19.36 -1.60 11.61
C GLU A 86 18.03 -2.31 11.78
N THR A 87 17.12 -1.69 12.48
CA THR A 87 15.80 -2.27 12.80
C THR A 87 14.84 -2.24 11.62
N ARG A 88 15.17 -1.46 10.56
CA ARG A 88 14.33 -1.27 9.38
C ARG A 88 15.13 -1.50 8.10
N GLY A 89 14.49 -2.13 7.14
CA GLY A 89 15.01 -2.21 5.78
C GLY A 89 14.84 -0.88 5.03
N ILE A 90 15.54 -0.73 3.91
CA ILE A 90 15.50 0.46 3.06
C ILE A 90 15.17 0.05 1.63
N LEU A 91 14.14 0.64 1.07
CA LEU A 91 13.78 0.57 -0.33
C LEU A 91 14.09 1.90 -1.00
N THR A 92 14.79 1.86 -2.12
CA THR A 92 15.04 3.05 -2.94
C THR A 92 14.28 2.91 -4.25
N THR A 93 13.39 3.86 -4.53
CA THR A 93 12.63 3.89 -5.78
C THR A 93 13.52 4.22 -6.98
N LYS A 94 13.01 4.06 -8.20
CA LYS A 94 13.70 4.48 -9.42
C LYS A 94 14.03 5.97 -9.44
N ASN A 95 13.21 6.79 -8.80
CA ASN A 95 13.39 8.23 -8.71
C ASN A 95 14.18 8.66 -7.46
N SER A 96 14.82 7.69 -6.76
CA SER A 96 15.68 7.91 -5.60
C SER A 96 14.94 8.30 -4.31
N THR A 97 13.62 8.13 -4.25
CA THR A 97 12.88 8.26 -2.98
C THR A 97 13.25 7.10 -2.07
N ILE A 98 13.57 7.43 -0.82
CA ILE A 98 13.88 6.45 0.23
C ILE A 98 12.60 6.13 0.99
N ILE A 99 12.33 4.83 1.15
CA ILE A 99 11.19 4.32 1.91
C ILE A 99 11.72 3.30 2.91
N PHE A 100 11.43 3.51 4.18
CA PHE A 100 11.79 2.56 5.24
C PHE A 100 10.81 1.40 5.27
N ILE A 101 11.29 0.20 5.55
CA ILE A 101 10.47 -1.01 5.66
C ILE A 101 10.60 -1.55 7.07
N GLN A 102 9.48 -1.63 7.79
CA GLN A 102 9.42 -2.29 9.10
C GLN A 102 8.92 -3.73 8.94
N GLU A 103 9.81 -4.68 9.20
CA GLU A 103 9.52 -6.12 9.11
C GLU A 103 9.00 -6.69 10.43
N LYS A 104 9.28 -6.03 11.56
CA LYS A 104 8.87 -6.48 12.89
C LYS A 104 7.39 -6.19 13.16
N HIS A 105 6.71 -7.13 13.78
CA HIS A 105 5.29 -7.03 14.13
C HIS A 105 5.07 -7.11 15.64
N PRO A 106 4.06 -6.38 16.15
CA PRO A 106 3.28 -5.34 15.48
C PRO A 106 4.11 -4.06 15.30
N ALA A 107 3.82 -3.28 14.25
CA ALA A 107 4.53 -2.03 13.94
C ALA A 107 3.89 -0.79 14.61
N TYR A 108 3.18 -0.95 15.71
CA TYR A 108 2.40 0.12 16.34
C TYR A 108 3.24 1.31 16.80
N ASN A 109 4.46 1.04 17.31
CA ASN A 109 5.37 2.09 17.74
C ASN A 109 5.80 3.01 16.58
N ASP A 110 6.05 2.43 15.41
CA ASP A 110 6.41 3.20 14.23
C ASP A 110 5.18 3.91 13.64
N LEU A 111 4.05 3.21 13.55
CA LEU A 111 2.81 3.77 13.04
C LEU A 111 2.34 4.96 13.87
N SER A 112 2.42 4.88 15.20
CA SER A 112 1.99 5.99 16.08
C SER A 112 2.84 7.26 15.94
N GLN A 113 4.00 7.19 15.30
CA GLN A 113 4.86 8.33 14.99
C GLN A 113 4.59 8.91 13.59
N CYS A 114 3.68 8.30 12.81
CA CYS A 114 3.32 8.80 11.49
C CYS A 114 2.24 9.89 11.57
N ASP A 115 2.43 10.96 10.82
CA ASP A 115 1.47 12.08 10.71
C ASP A 115 0.28 11.74 9.82
N LEU A 116 0.47 10.82 8.86
CA LEU A 116 -0.52 10.43 7.87
C LEU A 116 -0.29 8.99 7.43
N ALA A 117 -1.36 8.29 7.09
CA ALA A 117 -1.29 7.00 6.42
C ALA A 117 -1.98 7.02 5.05
N LEU A 118 -1.33 6.43 4.05
CA LEU A 118 -1.91 6.11 2.76
C LEU A 118 -2.22 4.63 2.73
N THR A 119 -3.48 4.25 2.64
CA THR A 119 -3.90 2.86 2.76
C THR A 119 -4.94 2.45 1.72
N THR A 120 -5.05 1.16 1.46
CA THR A 120 -6.19 0.59 0.73
C THR A 120 -7.29 0.16 1.70
N VAL A 121 -8.52 0.03 1.21
CA VAL A 121 -9.65 -0.49 2.02
C VAL A 121 -9.31 -1.87 2.59
N GLY A 122 -9.52 -2.07 3.90
CA GLY A 122 -9.31 -3.37 4.56
C GLY A 122 -9.08 -3.24 6.06
N ALA A 123 -8.52 -4.29 6.69
CA ALA A 123 -8.22 -4.33 8.12
C ALA A 123 -7.31 -3.17 8.58
N ASN A 124 -6.42 -2.70 7.70
CA ASN A 124 -5.53 -1.56 7.97
C ASN A 124 -6.29 -0.29 8.39
N THR A 125 -7.51 -0.07 7.86
CA THR A 125 -8.30 1.13 8.23
C THR A 125 -8.79 1.08 9.67
N ALA A 126 -9.14 -0.10 10.18
CA ALA A 126 -9.51 -0.28 11.57
C ALA A 126 -8.31 -0.12 12.50
N GLU A 127 -7.16 -0.68 12.11
CA GLU A 127 -5.89 -0.55 12.83
C GLU A 127 -5.47 0.93 12.96
N LEU A 128 -5.43 1.65 11.85
CA LEU A 128 -5.11 3.08 11.84
C LEU A 128 -6.11 3.92 12.64
N GLY A 129 -7.40 3.58 12.56
CA GLY A 129 -8.43 4.24 13.36
C GLY A 129 -8.25 4.03 14.86
N SER A 130 -7.85 2.83 15.29
CA SER A 130 -7.57 2.53 16.71
C SER A 130 -6.34 3.28 17.25
N LEU A 131 -5.39 3.61 16.38
CA LEU A 131 -4.19 4.39 16.69
C LEU A 131 -4.39 5.90 16.52
N ASN A 132 -5.60 6.36 16.16
CA ASN A 132 -5.93 7.76 15.86
C ASN A 132 -5.02 8.40 14.79
N ILE A 133 -4.56 7.62 13.81
CA ILE A 133 -3.71 8.10 12.73
C ILE A 133 -4.60 8.62 11.58
N PRO A 134 -4.45 9.88 11.16
CA PRO A 134 -5.11 10.40 9.96
C PRO A 134 -4.79 9.53 8.75
N MET A 135 -5.81 9.22 7.92
CA MET A 135 -5.58 8.34 6.79
C MET A 135 -6.29 8.80 5.51
N ILE A 136 -5.64 8.57 4.37
CA ILE A 136 -6.25 8.66 3.05
C ILE A 136 -6.45 7.24 2.53
N VAL A 137 -7.72 6.86 2.36
CA VAL A 137 -8.08 5.53 1.86
C VAL A 137 -8.20 5.58 0.34
N VAL A 138 -7.32 4.86 -0.33
CA VAL A 138 -7.25 4.81 -1.79
C VAL A 138 -8.02 3.61 -2.31
N VAL A 139 -8.89 3.85 -3.28
CA VAL A 139 -9.62 2.81 -4.00
C VAL A 139 -9.20 2.87 -5.47
N PRO A 140 -8.33 1.95 -5.94
CA PRO A 140 -7.87 1.92 -7.32
C PRO A 140 -8.99 1.44 -8.27
N THR A 141 -9.84 2.35 -8.70
CA THR A 141 -11.03 2.06 -9.52
C THR A 141 -10.71 1.41 -10.86
N GLN A 142 -9.53 1.71 -11.43
CA GLN A 142 -9.04 1.11 -12.67
C GLN A 142 -8.75 -0.40 -12.55
N HIS A 143 -8.58 -0.91 -11.34
CA HIS A 143 -8.22 -2.30 -11.05
C HIS A 143 -9.24 -3.00 -10.13
N ILE A 144 -10.45 -2.45 -10.02
CA ILE A 144 -11.51 -2.99 -9.14
C ILE A 144 -11.78 -4.48 -9.39
N LEU A 145 -11.72 -4.92 -10.65
CA LEU A 145 -11.92 -6.32 -11.00
C LEU A 145 -10.79 -7.26 -10.55
N VAL A 146 -9.58 -6.72 -10.35
CA VAL A 146 -8.41 -7.47 -9.87
C VAL A 146 -8.34 -7.46 -8.35
N MET A 147 -9.04 -6.55 -7.68
CA MET A 147 -9.19 -6.53 -6.23
C MET A 147 -10.17 -7.63 -5.76
N GLU A 148 -9.84 -8.88 -6.04
CA GLU A 148 -10.59 -10.09 -5.62
C GLU A 148 -10.67 -10.28 -4.09
N ALA A 149 -10.23 -9.31 -3.33
CA ALA A 149 -10.22 -9.33 -1.88
C ALA A 149 -11.50 -8.73 -1.28
N TRP A 150 -12.65 -9.06 -1.85
CA TRP A 150 -13.92 -8.85 -1.18
C TRP A 150 -14.11 -9.98 -0.18
N ASP A 151 -13.89 -9.68 1.08
CA ASP A 151 -14.17 -10.62 2.15
C ASP A 151 -15.68 -10.73 2.35
N GLY A 152 -16.19 -11.97 2.53
CA GLY A 152 -17.59 -12.25 2.79
C GLY A 152 -18.38 -12.77 1.60
N PHE A 153 -19.72 -12.82 1.75
CA PHE A 153 -20.67 -13.38 0.79
C PHE A 153 -20.55 -12.77 -0.62
N LEU A 154 -20.31 -11.47 -0.73
CA LEU A 154 -20.07 -10.79 -2.02
C LEU A 154 -18.78 -11.26 -2.70
N GLY A 155 -17.75 -11.64 -1.95
CA GLY A 155 -16.53 -12.23 -2.49
C GLY A 155 -16.76 -13.61 -3.09
N LEU A 156 -17.67 -14.38 -2.50
CA LEU A 156 -18.05 -15.70 -3.02
C LEU A 156 -18.82 -15.59 -4.35
N ILE A 157 -19.76 -14.66 -4.45
CA ILE A 157 -20.53 -14.38 -5.69
C ILE A 157 -19.63 -13.81 -6.78
N ALA A 158 -18.68 -12.93 -6.42
CA ALA A 158 -17.72 -12.36 -7.36
C ALA A 158 -16.74 -13.39 -7.97
N ARG A 159 -16.60 -14.58 -7.36
CA ARG A 159 -15.80 -15.69 -7.90
C ARG A 159 -16.50 -16.49 -9.01
N LEU A 160 -17.81 -16.33 -9.19
CA LEU A 160 -18.53 -16.99 -10.28
C LEU A 160 -18.16 -16.33 -11.63
N PRO A 161 -17.70 -17.10 -12.63
CA PRO A 161 -17.06 -16.57 -13.84
C PRO A 161 -17.96 -15.63 -14.66
N ILE A 162 -19.27 -15.86 -14.69
CA ILE A 162 -20.23 -15.04 -15.45
C ILE A 162 -20.69 -13.81 -14.65
N PHE A 163 -20.84 -13.95 -13.32
CA PHE A 163 -21.29 -12.86 -12.44
C PHE A 163 -20.19 -11.85 -12.12
N LYS A 164 -18.94 -12.29 -12.12
CA LYS A 164 -17.76 -11.48 -11.77
C LYS A 164 -17.68 -10.19 -12.59
N TRP A 165 -17.85 -10.30 -13.89
CA TRP A 165 -17.74 -9.15 -14.80
C TRP A 165 -18.95 -8.21 -14.70
N CYS A 166 -20.18 -8.74 -14.72
CA CYS A 166 -21.40 -7.94 -14.67
C CYS A 166 -21.60 -7.27 -13.31
N LEU A 167 -21.33 -7.98 -12.19
CA LEU A 167 -21.50 -7.43 -10.84
C LEU A 167 -20.46 -6.37 -10.53
N GLY A 168 -19.21 -6.56 -10.94
CA GLY A 168 -18.14 -5.58 -10.78
C GLY A 168 -18.45 -4.27 -11.49
N LEU A 169 -18.92 -4.32 -12.73
CA LEU A 169 -19.33 -3.14 -13.49
C LEU A 169 -20.57 -2.47 -12.90
N LEU A 170 -21.58 -3.24 -12.52
CA LEU A 170 -22.82 -2.71 -11.96
C LEU A 170 -22.58 -1.98 -10.62
N ILE A 171 -21.81 -2.60 -9.72
CA ILE A 171 -21.50 -2.01 -8.42
C ILE A 171 -20.61 -0.77 -8.57
N SER A 172 -19.65 -0.79 -9.49
CA SER A 172 -18.80 0.36 -9.79
C SER A 172 -19.63 1.52 -10.33
N PHE A 173 -20.52 1.23 -11.27
CA PHE A 173 -21.42 2.23 -11.86
C PHE A 173 -22.39 2.83 -10.85
N LEU A 174 -23.00 2.00 -9.99
CA LEU A 174 -23.91 2.45 -8.94
C LEU A 174 -23.22 3.28 -7.85
N LYS A 175 -21.99 2.91 -7.44
CA LYS A 175 -21.20 3.67 -6.47
C LYS A 175 -20.74 5.02 -7.02
N LEU A 176 -20.28 5.06 -8.26
CA LEU A 176 -19.85 6.31 -8.91
C LEU A 176 -21.05 7.26 -9.10
N ARG A 177 -22.21 6.74 -9.51
CA ARG A 177 -23.45 7.54 -9.67
C ARG A 177 -23.97 8.10 -8.35
N LYS A 178 -23.90 7.34 -7.22
CA LYS A 178 -24.34 7.81 -5.90
C LYS A 178 -23.43 8.87 -5.27
N ARG A 179 -22.18 9.00 -5.72
CA ARG A 179 -21.20 9.93 -5.14
C ARG A 179 -20.95 11.18 -5.97
N GLY A 180 -21.73 11.42 -7.03
CA GLY A 180 -21.63 12.67 -7.80
C GLY A 180 -20.28 12.88 -8.50
N PHE A 181 -19.53 11.82 -8.76
CA PHE A 181 -18.35 11.88 -9.63
C PHE A 181 -18.82 11.79 -11.09
N MET A 182 -19.23 12.91 -11.65
CA MET A 182 -19.25 13.20 -13.08
C MET A 182 -18.27 14.33 -13.33
#